data_52337d3a698ce90ce4d281f0b9efb961
#
_entry.id   52337d3a698ce90ce4d281f0b9efb961
#
_cell.length_a   1.000
_cell.length_b   1.000
_cell.length_c   1.000
_cell.angle_alpha   90.00
_cell.angle_beta   90.00
_cell.angle_gamma   90.00
#
_symmetry.space_group_name_H-M   'P 1'
#
loop_
_entity.id
_entity.type
_entity.pdbx_description
1 polymer ?
#
loop_
_entity_poly.entity_id
_entity_poly.type
_entity_poly.pdbx_seq_one_letter_code
_entity_poly.pdbx_strand_id
1 'polypeptide(L)'
;GVSYREDLGDVGLSFTCLRYTCELENTEYDFNNLGFAGISTNFPYCVGGILRGEKENYKENFVRVVTANNKEVELDLVPLIPIPKNKIKIIKHQFLSKDFPLGAGEELSPDEVAIVKLKFTGTNNTQNELTHEINFIESKEIDQKIVDKDMIELLAFADFDYHVEINLLNEDNFLGGYIGSWTAPWVALENTDEIIFHVLAKDKPSDDETIDLLFNLEELSKVVPPPEIKTKQD
;
A
#
# COMPACT_ATOMS: atom_id res chain seq x y z
N GLY A 1 -7.27 12.00 -15.06
CA GLY A 1 -7.06 12.43 -13.70
C GLY A 1 -6.24 13.71 -13.67
N VAL A 2 -6.58 14.66 -12.83
CA VAL A 2 -5.77 15.86 -12.59
C VAL A 2 -4.76 15.48 -11.53
N SER A 3 -3.48 15.38 -11.88
CA SER A 3 -2.42 15.24 -10.88
C SER A 3 -2.21 16.62 -10.25
N TYR A 4 -2.46 16.70 -8.96
CA TYR A 4 -2.16 17.88 -8.17
C TYR A 4 -0.68 17.79 -7.77
N ARG A 5 0.14 18.76 -8.17
CA ARG A 5 1.51 18.91 -7.68
C ARG A 5 1.54 20.12 -6.77
N GLU A 6 2.02 19.92 -5.57
CA GLU A 6 2.27 20.97 -4.59
C GLU A 6 3.77 20.97 -4.25
N ASP A 7 4.35 22.15 -4.20
CA ASP A 7 5.75 22.30 -3.80
C ASP A 7 5.90 22.06 -2.30
N LEU A 8 6.76 21.12 -1.94
CA LEU A 8 6.96 20.69 -0.57
C LEU A 8 8.21 21.31 0.05
N GLY A 9 8.00 22.25 0.95
CA GLY A 9 9.05 22.68 1.87
C GLY A 9 9.23 21.68 3.01
N ASP A 10 10.33 21.81 3.71
CA ASP A 10 10.68 21.00 4.88
C ASP A 10 10.74 19.49 4.60
N VAL A 11 11.22 19.13 3.41
CA VAL A 11 11.56 17.75 3.05
C VAL A 11 13.00 17.49 3.46
N GLY A 12 13.22 16.50 4.33
CA GLY A 12 14.55 16.01 4.68
C GLY A 12 15.20 15.33 3.47
N LEU A 13 16.37 15.78 3.08
CA LEU A 13 17.09 15.23 1.93
C LEU A 13 18.37 14.53 2.38
N SER A 14 18.66 13.39 1.74
CA SER A 14 19.94 12.71 1.88
C SER A 14 20.51 12.32 0.53
N PHE A 15 21.84 12.34 0.41
CA PHE A 15 22.53 11.94 -0.80
C PHE A 15 23.52 10.81 -0.52
N THR A 16 23.37 9.71 -1.24
CA THR A 16 24.26 8.56 -1.15
C THR A 16 25.10 8.40 -2.41
N CYS A 17 26.41 8.32 -2.26
CA CYS A 17 27.35 7.97 -3.32
C CYS A 17 28.17 6.76 -2.92
N LEU A 18 28.08 5.66 -3.68
CA LEU A 18 28.68 4.37 -3.34
C LEU A 18 28.23 3.89 -1.94
N ARG A 19 29.11 4.03 -0.93
CA ARG A 19 28.85 3.64 0.46
C ARG A 19 28.75 4.82 1.44
N TYR A 20 28.86 6.03 0.94
CA TYR A 20 28.82 7.25 1.76
C TYR A 20 27.48 7.93 1.61
N THR A 21 26.83 8.23 2.72
CA THR A 21 25.59 9.00 2.79
C THR A 21 25.86 10.29 3.52
N CYS A 22 25.37 11.39 2.96
CA CYS A 22 25.40 12.71 3.56
C CYS A 22 23.97 13.20 3.73
N GLU A 23 23.61 13.63 4.93
CA GLU A 23 22.39 14.39 5.18
C GLU A 23 22.57 15.80 4.59
N LEU A 24 21.54 16.27 3.93
CA LEU A 24 21.47 17.61 3.34
C LEU A 24 20.55 18.49 4.17
N GLU A 25 20.49 19.78 3.85
CA GLU A 25 19.49 20.67 4.40
C GLU A 25 18.10 20.30 3.88
N ASN A 26 17.06 20.66 4.67
CA ASN A 26 15.69 20.47 4.21
C ASN A 26 15.35 21.45 3.09
N THR A 27 14.37 21.09 2.26
CA THR A 27 13.85 21.99 1.24
C THR A 27 13.20 23.22 1.89
N GLU A 28 13.45 24.40 1.29
CA GLU A 28 12.83 25.65 1.71
C GLU A 28 11.71 26.04 0.74
N TYR A 29 10.62 26.60 1.28
CA TYR A 29 9.57 27.22 0.45
C TYR A 29 10.09 28.48 -0.23
N ASP A 30 9.56 28.75 -1.42
CA ASP A 30 9.92 29.93 -2.22
C ASP A 30 11.44 30.11 -2.37
N PHE A 31 12.10 28.98 -2.62
CA PHE A 31 13.55 28.92 -2.77
C PHE A 31 14.04 29.95 -3.81
N ASN A 32 14.92 30.85 -3.38
CA ASN A 32 15.42 31.95 -4.18
C ASN A 32 14.35 32.88 -4.79
N ASN A 33 13.16 33.00 -4.20
CA ASN A 33 12.00 33.75 -4.72
C ASN A 33 11.54 33.28 -6.10
N LEU A 34 11.66 31.99 -6.39
CA LEU A 34 11.26 31.39 -7.66
C LEU A 34 9.87 30.73 -7.60
N GLY A 35 9.22 30.73 -6.42
CA GLY A 35 7.87 30.18 -6.24
C GLY A 35 7.81 28.66 -6.24
N PHE A 36 8.93 27.98 -5.98
CA PHE A 36 8.98 26.54 -5.77
C PHE A 36 9.77 26.17 -4.52
N ALA A 37 9.60 24.97 -4.00
CA ALA A 37 10.37 24.47 -2.88
C ALA A 37 11.63 23.75 -3.36
N GLY A 38 12.76 23.99 -2.72
CA GLY A 38 14.02 23.37 -3.12
C GLY A 38 15.19 23.69 -2.20
N ILE A 39 16.35 23.17 -2.57
CA ILE A 39 17.66 23.57 -2.02
C ILE A 39 18.68 23.70 -3.15
N SER A 40 19.75 24.45 -2.91
CA SER A 40 20.92 24.46 -3.77
C SER A 40 22.14 24.06 -2.95
N THR A 41 22.77 22.96 -3.33
CA THR A 41 23.94 22.44 -2.60
C THR A 41 24.98 21.86 -3.54
N ASN A 42 26.21 21.76 -3.08
CA ASN A 42 27.31 21.17 -3.82
C ASN A 42 27.42 19.67 -3.50
N PHE A 43 27.27 18.83 -4.52
CA PHE A 43 27.48 17.40 -4.41
C PHE A 43 28.90 17.01 -4.82
N PRO A 44 29.50 16.00 -4.19
CA PRO A 44 30.72 15.38 -4.72
C PRO A 44 30.40 14.75 -6.07
N TYR A 45 31.39 14.65 -6.94
CA TYR A 45 31.22 13.95 -8.22
C TYR A 45 30.87 12.49 -7.99
N CYS A 46 29.74 12.07 -8.53
CA CYS A 46 29.22 10.72 -8.39
C CYS A 46 28.45 10.30 -9.65
N VAL A 47 28.82 9.16 -10.25
CA VAL A 47 28.19 8.63 -11.46
C VAL A 47 26.93 7.83 -11.16
N GLY A 48 26.73 7.38 -9.93
CA GLY A 48 25.58 6.58 -9.50
C GLY A 48 25.08 7.04 -8.15
N GLY A 49 24.87 8.35 -7.97
CA GLY A 49 24.33 8.91 -6.74
C GLY A 49 22.82 8.63 -6.60
N ILE A 50 22.38 8.56 -5.37
CA ILE A 50 20.97 8.43 -4.99
C ILE A 50 20.61 9.63 -4.12
N LEU A 51 19.70 10.46 -4.59
CA LEU A 51 19.07 11.51 -3.79
C LEU A 51 17.76 10.97 -3.25
N ARG A 52 17.60 10.97 -1.93
CA ARG A 52 16.41 10.51 -1.22
C ARG A 52 15.73 11.68 -0.53
N GLY A 53 14.40 11.69 -0.52
CA GLY A 53 13.58 12.64 0.22
C GLY A 53 12.65 11.92 1.18
N GLU A 54 12.52 12.48 2.37
CA GLU A 54 11.67 11.99 3.44
C GLU A 54 10.88 13.15 4.05
N LYS A 55 9.58 12.92 4.26
CA LYS A 55 8.71 13.87 4.96
C LYS A 55 7.62 13.11 5.69
N GLU A 56 7.26 13.58 6.88
CA GLU A 56 6.16 13.01 7.66
C GLU A 56 4.86 13.00 6.84
N ASN A 57 4.11 11.90 6.89
CA ASN A 57 2.88 11.65 6.13
C ASN A 57 3.06 11.59 4.60
N TYR A 58 4.28 11.37 4.13
CA TYR A 58 4.58 11.13 2.73
C TYR A 58 5.36 9.82 2.59
N LYS A 59 5.13 9.13 1.48
CA LYS A 59 5.98 8.00 1.10
C LYS A 59 7.34 8.51 0.70
N GLU A 60 8.39 8.03 1.38
CA GLU A 60 9.77 8.31 0.96
C GLU A 60 9.99 7.90 -0.50
N ASN A 61 10.79 8.68 -1.20
CA ASN A 61 11.14 8.37 -2.58
C ASN A 61 12.58 8.77 -2.87
N PHE A 62 13.11 8.27 -3.97
CA PHE A 62 14.48 8.56 -4.38
C PHE A 62 14.59 8.72 -5.88
N VAL A 63 15.64 9.41 -6.30
CA VAL A 63 16.02 9.55 -7.70
C VAL A 63 17.50 9.26 -7.87
N ARG A 64 17.85 8.57 -8.96
CA ARG A 64 19.24 8.35 -9.33
C ARG A 64 19.81 9.56 -10.05
N VAL A 65 20.93 10.06 -9.57
CA VAL A 65 21.56 11.27 -10.09
C VAL A 65 23.01 11.01 -10.48
N VAL A 66 23.41 11.64 -11.58
CA VAL A 66 24.81 11.79 -11.92
C VAL A 66 25.17 13.23 -11.60
N THR A 67 25.99 13.44 -10.58
CA THR A 67 26.43 14.79 -10.21
C THR A 67 27.46 15.27 -11.22
N ALA A 68 27.02 16.04 -12.17
CA ALA A 68 27.83 16.79 -13.11
C ALA A 68 27.28 18.22 -13.17
N ASN A 69 28.05 19.15 -13.66
CA ASN A 69 27.81 20.58 -13.67
C ASN A 69 26.32 21.01 -13.64
N ASN A 70 25.92 21.77 -12.61
CA ASN A 70 24.65 22.50 -12.44
C ASN A 70 23.41 21.79 -13.02
N LYS A 71 22.95 20.78 -12.34
CA LYS A 71 21.78 19.98 -12.75
C LYS A 71 20.64 20.19 -11.80
N GLU A 72 19.47 20.49 -12.32
CA GLU A 72 18.23 20.42 -11.57
C GLU A 72 17.75 18.97 -11.48
N VAL A 73 17.22 18.60 -10.32
CA VAL A 73 16.66 17.28 -10.04
C VAL A 73 15.33 17.47 -9.35
N GLU A 74 14.28 16.92 -9.92
CA GLU A 74 12.96 16.87 -9.31
C GLU A 74 12.81 15.56 -8.54
N LEU A 75 12.23 15.63 -7.34
CA LEU A 75 11.91 14.48 -6.50
C LEU A 75 10.46 14.59 -6.04
N ASP A 76 9.62 13.69 -6.55
CA ASP A 76 8.22 13.64 -6.19
C ASP A 76 8.02 12.76 -4.94
N LEU A 77 7.31 13.26 -3.92
CA LEU A 77 6.83 12.49 -2.79
C LEU A 77 5.32 12.31 -2.92
N VAL A 78 4.83 11.12 -2.60
CA VAL A 78 3.40 10.82 -2.62
C VAL A 78 2.87 10.86 -1.19
N PRO A 79 1.82 11.65 -0.91
CA PRO A 79 1.23 11.69 0.42
C PRO A 79 0.64 10.33 0.81
N LEU A 80 0.58 10.09 2.11
CA LEU A 80 -0.01 8.91 2.73
C LEU A 80 -1.26 9.30 3.52
N ILE A 81 -2.28 8.44 3.46
CA ILE A 81 -3.44 8.52 4.34
C ILE A 81 -3.42 7.37 5.35
N PRO A 82 -3.35 7.67 6.65
CA PRO A 82 -3.42 6.65 7.68
C PRO A 82 -4.86 6.16 7.86
N ILE A 83 -5.09 4.87 7.71
CA ILE A 83 -6.36 4.20 7.95
C ILE A 83 -6.23 3.35 9.21
N PRO A 84 -7.03 3.61 10.27
CA PRO A 84 -7.07 2.77 11.46
C PRO A 84 -7.48 1.33 11.12
N LYS A 85 -6.80 0.34 11.67
CA LYS A 85 -7.09 -1.09 11.40
C LYS A 85 -8.52 -1.49 11.79
N ASN A 86 -9.08 -0.89 12.83
CA ASN A 86 -10.45 -1.15 13.24
C ASN A 86 -11.53 -0.73 12.22
N LYS A 87 -11.12 -0.01 11.16
CA LYS A 87 -11.97 0.30 10.01
C LYS A 87 -11.83 -0.71 8.87
N ILE A 88 -10.95 -1.69 9.01
CA ILE A 88 -10.75 -2.72 8.00
C ILE A 88 -11.51 -3.95 8.44
N LYS A 89 -12.28 -4.53 7.52
CA LYS A 89 -13.03 -5.76 7.74
C LYS A 89 -12.71 -6.79 6.67
N ILE A 90 -12.60 -8.03 7.10
CA ILE A 90 -12.52 -9.18 6.21
C ILE A 90 -13.84 -9.94 6.32
N ILE A 91 -14.52 -10.08 5.18
CA ILE A 91 -15.77 -10.84 5.06
C ILE A 91 -15.50 -12.10 4.27
N LYS A 92 -15.67 -13.24 4.89
CA LYS A 92 -15.52 -14.55 4.24
C LYS A 92 -16.80 -15.01 3.59
N HIS A 93 -16.67 -15.66 2.44
CA HIS A 93 -17.76 -16.29 1.71
C HIS A 93 -17.48 -17.77 1.56
N GLN A 94 -18.39 -18.60 2.05
CA GLN A 94 -18.27 -20.04 1.90
C GLN A 94 -18.27 -20.44 0.43
N PHE A 95 -17.24 -21.18 0.02
CA PHE A 95 -17.04 -21.66 -1.31
C PHE A 95 -17.18 -23.19 -1.35
N LEU A 96 -18.22 -23.69 -2.01
CA LEU A 96 -18.46 -25.12 -2.18
C LEU A 96 -17.79 -25.66 -3.44
N SER A 97 -18.09 -25.06 -4.58
CA SER A 97 -17.44 -25.33 -5.87
C SER A 97 -17.76 -24.21 -6.86
N LYS A 98 -17.12 -24.23 -8.05
CA LYS A 98 -17.38 -23.25 -9.12
C LYS A 98 -18.84 -23.23 -9.63
N ASP A 99 -19.57 -24.31 -9.46
CA ASP A 99 -20.94 -24.46 -9.95
C ASP A 99 -22.00 -23.98 -8.94
N PHE A 100 -21.58 -23.64 -7.73
CA PHE A 100 -22.49 -23.16 -6.67
C PHE A 100 -22.27 -21.67 -6.40
N PRO A 101 -23.35 -20.93 -6.09
CA PRO A 101 -23.21 -19.53 -5.69
C PRO A 101 -22.41 -19.44 -4.40
N LEU A 102 -21.70 -18.31 -4.24
CA LEU A 102 -21.03 -18.00 -2.98
C LEU A 102 -22.04 -17.95 -1.83
N GLY A 103 -21.61 -18.42 -0.67
CA GLY A 103 -22.34 -18.24 0.58
C GLY A 103 -22.53 -16.77 0.95
N ALA A 104 -23.44 -16.52 1.87
CA ALA A 104 -23.58 -15.20 2.47
C ALA A 104 -22.24 -14.77 3.12
N GLY A 105 -21.99 -13.45 3.12
CA GLY A 105 -20.79 -12.92 3.77
C GLY A 105 -20.87 -13.06 5.29
N GLU A 106 -19.81 -13.55 5.90
CA GLU A 106 -19.66 -13.73 7.33
C GLU A 106 -18.36 -13.08 7.81
N GLU A 107 -18.35 -12.53 9.01
CA GLU A 107 -17.12 -12.08 9.64
C GLU A 107 -16.23 -13.27 10.01
N LEU A 108 -14.94 -13.01 10.22
CA LEU A 108 -13.99 -14.02 10.69
C LEU A 108 -14.45 -14.63 12.02
N SER A 109 -14.23 -15.92 12.18
CA SER A 109 -14.38 -16.60 13.47
C SER A 109 -13.20 -16.25 14.40
N PRO A 110 -13.33 -16.44 15.72
CA PRO A 110 -12.24 -16.09 16.65
C PRO A 110 -10.92 -16.81 16.39
N ASP A 111 -10.99 -18.03 15.90
CA ASP A 111 -9.86 -18.91 15.56
C ASP A 111 -9.30 -18.70 14.14
N GLU A 112 -9.85 -17.76 13.40
CA GLU A 112 -9.43 -17.43 12.04
C GLU A 112 -8.54 -16.18 11.97
N VAL A 113 -7.57 -16.23 11.10
CA VAL A 113 -6.60 -15.16 10.87
C VAL A 113 -6.49 -14.88 9.38
N ALA A 114 -6.60 -13.61 8.99
CA ALA A 114 -6.33 -13.17 7.64
C ALA A 114 -4.99 -12.42 7.56
N ILE A 115 -4.09 -12.89 6.72
CA ILE A 115 -2.84 -12.20 6.39
C ILE A 115 -3.07 -11.42 5.10
N VAL A 116 -3.02 -10.10 5.19
CA VAL A 116 -3.31 -9.18 4.08
C VAL A 116 -2.03 -8.54 3.58
N LYS A 117 -1.85 -8.57 2.27
CA LYS A 117 -0.78 -7.89 1.56
C LYS A 117 -1.37 -7.02 0.46
N LEU A 118 -1.05 -5.73 0.52
CA LEU A 118 -1.39 -4.75 -0.51
C LEU A 118 -0.10 -4.27 -1.16
N LYS A 119 0.04 -4.45 -2.45
CA LYS A 119 1.21 -3.99 -3.21
C LYS A 119 0.78 -3.04 -4.31
N PHE A 120 1.32 -1.83 -4.29
CA PHE A 120 1.11 -0.87 -5.38
C PHE A 120 1.59 -1.44 -6.72
N THR A 121 0.75 -1.33 -7.75
CA THR A 121 1.02 -1.87 -9.10
C THR A 121 1.04 -0.82 -10.20
N GLY A 122 0.83 0.47 -9.84
CA GLY A 122 0.82 1.55 -10.81
C GLY A 122 2.15 1.69 -11.55
N THR A 123 2.06 2.03 -12.82
CA THR A 123 3.23 2.33 -13.63
C THR A 123 3.67 3.75 -13.38
N ASN A 124 4.88 3.93 -12.89
CA ASN A 124 5.50 5.24 -12.82
C ASN A 124 5.97 5.66 -14.21
N ASN A 125 5.32 6.67 -14.77
CA ASN A 125 5.80 7.34 -15.98
C ASN A 125 7.00 8.28 -15.71
N THR A 126 7.53 8.26 -14.50
CA THR A 126 8.66 9.09 -14.07
C THR A 126 9.88 8.23 -13.78
N GLN A 127 11.05 8.84 -13.74
CA GLN A 127 12.33 8.16 -13.44
C GLN A 127 12.41 7.59 -12.01
N ASN A 128 11.34 7.72 -11.23
CA ASN A 128 11.24 7.30 -9.84
C ASN A 128 10.47 5.97 -9.75
N GLU A 129 11.08 4.97 -9.18
CA GLU A 129 10.46 3.66 -8.92
C GLU A 129 9.67 3.73 -7.59
N LEU A 130 8.45 4.28 -7.61
CA LEU A 130 7.58 4.25 -6.42
C LEU A 130 7.21 2.79 -6.12
N THR A 131 7.63 2.33 -4.95
CA THR A 131 7.21 1.04 -4.42
C THR A 131 6.48 1.26 -3.10
N HIS A 132 5.32 0.66 -2.97
CA HIS A 132 4.56 0.71 -1.73
C HIS A 132 3.94 -0.66 -1.46
N GLU A 133 4.26 -1.21 -0.30
CA GLU A 133 3.76 -2.51 0.14
C GLU A 133 3.33 -2.41 1.59
N ILE A 134 2.13 -2.90 1.88
CA ILE A 134 1.52 -2.92 3.20
C ILE A 134 1.21 -4.36 3.55
N ASN A 135 1.68 -4.80 4.71
CA ASN A 135 1.38 -6.12 5.24
C ASN A 135 0.75 -5.96 6.63
N PHE A 136 -0.37 -6.62 6.87
CA PHE A 136 -1.01 -6.63 8.17
C PHE A 136 -1.78 -7.92 8.43
N ILE A 137 -2.10 -8.15 9.69
CA ILE A 137 -2.88 -9.32 10.13
C ILE A 137 -4.19 -8.81 10.72
N GLU A 138 -5.29 -9.46 10.32
CA GLU A 138 -6.63 -9.24 10.86
C GLU A 138 -7.13 -10.50 11.55
N SER A 139 -7.58 -10.38 12.81
CA SER A 139 -8.12 -11.47 13.60
C SER A 139 -8.91 -10.92 14.78
N LYS A 140 -9.91 -11.69 15.26
CA LYS A 140 -10.69 -11.33 16.47
C LYS A 140 -9.97 -11.62 17.79
N GLU A 141 -8.98 -12.53 17.82
CA GLU A 141 -8.33 -13.00 19.07
C GLU A 141 -6.90 -12.51 19.28
N ILE A 142 -6.25 -11.97 18.27
CA ILE A 142 -4.89 -11.48 18.47
C ILE A 142 -4.95 -10.24 19.36
N ASP A 143 -4.44 -10.41 20.60
CA ASP A 143 -4.20 -9.31 21.52
C ASP A 143 -3.41 -8.22 20.77
N GLN A 144 -4.02 -7.06 20.57
CA GLN A 144 -3.52 -5.94 19.75
C GLN A 144 -2.10 -5.46 20.13
N LYS A 145 -1.50 -6.05 21.16
CA LYS A 145 -0.14 -5.77 21.63
C LYS A 145 0.98 -6.30 20.73
N ILE A 146 0.68 -7.15 19.75
CA ILE A 146 1.69 -7.80 18.91
C ILE A 146 1.81 -7.12 17.54
N VAL A 147 0.89 -6.24 17.16
CA VAL A 147 0.87 -5.61 15.84
C VAL A 147 1.40 -4.18 15.93
N ASP A 148 2.57 -3.98 15.40
CA ASP A 148 3.40 -2.75 15.51
C ASP A 148 2.79 -1.46 14.94
N LYS A 149 1.63 -1.50 14.28
CA LYS A 149 0.93 -0.30 13.80
C LYS A 149 -0.59 -0.47 13.92
N ASP A 150 -1.22 0.39 14.69
CA ASP A 150 -2.68 0.50 14.76
C ASP A 150 -3.30 1.07 13.47
N MET A 151 -2.48 1.43 12.50
CA MET A 151 -2.85 2.04 11.23
C MET A 151 -2.14 1.39 10.06
N ILE A 152 -2.80 1.35 8.91
CA ILE A 152 -2.17 1.15 7.61
C ILE A 152 -2.08 2.50 6.89
N GLU A 153 -1.07 2.65 6.04
CA GLU A 153 -0.85 3.89 5.27
C GLU A 153 -1.06 3.61 3.80
N LEU A 154 -2.11 4.16 3.21
CA LEU A 154 -2.38 4.07 1.78
C LEU A 154 -1.86 5.31 1.05
N LEU A 155 -1.51 5.17 -0.22
CA LEU A 155 -1.16 6.30 -1.08
C LEU A 155 -2.39 7.19 -1.29
N ALA A 156 -2.18 8.51 -1.32
CA ALA A 156 -3.23 9.51 -1.30
C ALA A 156 -3.14 10.52 -2.44
N PHE A 157 -4.19 11.34 -2.64
CA PHE A 157 -4.37 12.37 -3.67
C PHE A 157 -4.52 11.88 -5.11
N ALA A 158 -4.59 10.57 -5.32
CA ALA A 158 -5.00 9.98 -6.60
C ALA A 158 -5.60 8.59 -6.34
N ASP A 159 -6.27 8.06 -7.34
CA ASP A 159 -6.72 6.68 -7.32
C ASP A 159 -5.51 5.79 -7.64
N PHE A 160 -5.14 4.93 -6.70
CA PHE A 160 -4.00 4.04 -6.84
C PHE A 160 -4.42 2.58 -6.97
N ASP A 161 -3.77 1.86 -7.87
CA ASP A 161 -4.01 0.44 -8.07
C ASP A 161 -3.10 -0.40 -7.19
N TYR A 162 -3.72 -1.32 -6.44
CA TYR A 162 -3.05 -2.30 -5.60
C TYR A 162 -3.33 -3.72 -6.10
N HIS A 163 -2.30 -4.53 -6.11
CA HIS A 163 -2.46 -5.98 -6.08
C HIS A 163 -2.75 -6.37 -4.63
N VAL A 164 -3.84 -7.09 -4.45
CA VAL A 164 -4.33 -7.52 -3.13
C VAL A 164 -4.15 -9.02 -3.03
N GLU A 165 -3.46 -9.47 -2.00
CA GLU A 165 -3.30 -10.86 -1.64
C GLU A 165 -3.74 -11.05 -0.19
N ILE A 166 -4.72 -11.92 0.05
CA ILE A 166 -5.23 -12.25 1.37
C ILE A 166 -5.21 -13.75 1.54
N ASN A 167 -4.56 -14.22 2.58
CA ASN A 167 -4.52 -15.62 2.96
C ASN A 167 -5.32 -15.80 4.25
N LEU A 168 -6.36 -16.61 4.20
CA LEU A 168 -7.20 -16.96 5.34
C LEU A 168 -6.76 -18.29 5.95
N LEU A 169 -6.46 -18.27 7.23
CA LEU A 169 -5.93 -19.39 7.98
C LEU A 169 -6.80 -19.67 9.21
N ASN A 170 -6.80 -20.91 9.65
CA ASN A 170 -7.30 -21.32 10.96
C ASN A 170 -6.24 -22.26 11.55
N GLU A 171 -5.68 -21.90 12.72
CA GLU A 171 -4.50 -22.56 13.29
C GLU A 171 -3.40 -22.71 12.22
N ASP A 172 -3.10 -23.93 11.77
CA ASP A 172 -2.10 -24.23 10.77
C ASP A 172 -2.70 -24.55 9.38
N ASN A 173 -4.03 -24.43 9.21
CA ASN A 173 -4.71 -24.80 7.98
C ASN A 173 -5.03 -23.59 7.12
N PHE A 174 -4.75 -23.69 5.83
CA PHE A 174 -5.18 -22.71 4.84
C PHE A 174 -6.65 -22.97 4.48
N LEU A 175 -7.51 -21.99 4.71
CA LEU A 175 -8.94 -22.07 4.44
C LEU A 175 -9.35 -21.45 3.11
N GLY A 176 -8.51 -20.58 2.54
CA GLY A 176 -8.82 -19.84 1.34
C GLY A 176 -8.22 -18.44 1.36
N GLY A 177 -8.87 -17.49 0.68
CA GLY A 177 -8.35 -16.13 0.61
C GLY A 177 -8.87 -15.34 -0.58
N TYR A 178 -8.09 -14.38 -1.04
CA TYR A 178 -8.37 -13.55 -2.20
C TYR A 178 -7.06 -13.14 -2.88
N ILE A 179 -7.01 -13.23 -4.20
CA ILE A 179 -5.96 -12.62 -5.02
C ILE A 179 -6.62 -11.82 -6.14
N GLY A 180 -6.31 -10.53 -6.23
CA GLY A 180 -6.89 -9.67 -7.24
C GLY A 180 -6.30 -8.28 -7.25
N SER A 181 -6.95 -7.37 -7.97
CA SER A 181 -6.59 -5.96 -8.02
C SER A 181 -7.68 -5.10 -7.38
N TRP A 182 -7.25 -4.01 -6.79
CA TRP A 182 -8.13 -3.01 -6.19
C TRP A 182 -7.65 -1.61 -6.52
N THR A 183 -8.50 -0.84 -7.17
CA THR A 183 -8.27 0.59 -7.31
C THR A 183 -8.83 1.29 -6.09
N ALA A 184 -7.97 1.86 -5.27
CA ALA A 184 -8.34 2.59 -4.06
C ALA A 184 -8.74 4.03 -4.42
N PRO A 185 -10.05 4.38 -4.45
CA PRO A 185 -10.49 5.70 -4.89
C PRO A 185 -10.22 6.74 -3.80
N TRP A 186 -9.43 7.75 -4.13
CA TRP A 186 -8.98 8.78 -3.19
C TRP A 186 -10.12 9.46 -2.44
N VAL A 187 -11.15 9.90 -3.13
CA VAL A 187 -12.29 10.62 -2.53
C VAL A 187 -13.03 9.77 -1.51
N ALA A 188 -13.12 8.46 -1.72
CA ALA A 188 -13.73 7.54 -0.78
C ALA A 188 -12.80 7.29 0.42
N LEU A 189 -11.48 7.16 0.19
CA LEU A 189 -10.50 6.99 1.27
C LEU A 189 -10.51 8.13 2.28
N GLU A 190 -10.62 9.38 1.81
CA GLU A 190 -10.65 10.58 2.66
C GLU A 190 -11.83 10.57 3.65
N ASN A 191 -12.96 10.00 3.24
CA ASN A 191 -14.19 9.93 4.03
C ASN A 191 -14.49 8.52 4.56
N THR A 192 -13.52 7.64 4.55
CA THR A 192 -13.68 6.23 4.90
C THR A 192 -14.25 6.03 6.30
N ASP A 193 -15.31 5.25 6.39
CA ASP A 193 -15.82 4.65 7.63
C ASP A 193 -15.36 3.20 7.76
N GLU A 194 -15.46 2.43 6.69
CA GLU A 194 -15.03 1.03 6.63
C GLU A 194 -14.40 0.70 5.26
N ILE A 195 -13.34 -0.13 5.26
CA ILE A 195 -12.81 -0.82 4.09
C ILE A 195 -13.10 -2.31 4.25
N ILE A 196 -13.80 -2.91 3.30
CA ILE A 196 -14.21 -4.30 3.36
C ILE A 196 -13.51 -5.08 2.26
N PHE A 197 -12.77 -6.10 2.66
CA PHE A 197 -12.21 -7.10 1.76
C PHE A 197 -13.03 -8.38 1.86
N HIS A 198 -13.41 -8.92 0.70
CA HIS A 198 -14.12 -10.17 0.60
C HIS A 198 -13.15 -11.30 0.25
N VAL A 199 -13.29 -12.45 0.89
CA VAL A 199 -12.42 -13.62 0.68
C VAL A 199 -13.25 -14.90 0.49
N LEU A 200 -12.72 -15.84 -0.27
CA LEU A 200 -13.22 -17.21 -0.31
C LEU A 200 -12.82 -17.94 0.97
N ALA A 201 -13.70 -18.75 1.48
CA ALA A 201 -13.41 -19.64 2.59
C ALA A 201 -14.01 -21.02 2.34
N LYS A 202 -13.28 -22.05 2.71
CA LYS A 202 -13.77 -23.44 2.72
C LYS A 202 -13.61 -24.02 4.12
N ASP A 203 -14.72 -24.49 4.67
CA ASP A 203 -14.70 -25.14 5.97
C ASP A 203 -13.96 -26.47 5.88
N LYS A 204 -12.90 -26.65 6.69
CA LYS A 204 -12.13 -27.90 6.81
C LYS A 204 -11.78 -28.54 5.47
N PRO A 205 -11.06 -27.81 4.61
CA PRO A 205 -10.69 -28.38 3.31
C PRO A 205 -9.79 -29.61 3.51
N SER A 206 -9.96 -30.63 2.68
CA SER A 206 -9.00 -31.72 2.58
C SER A 206 -7.67 -31.23 2.00
N ASP A 207 -6.61 -32.03 2.11
CA ASP A 207 -5.29 -31.67 1.54
C ASP A 207 -5.37 -31.39 0.03
N ASP A 208 -6.12 -32.19 -0.73
CA ASP A 208 -6.31 -31.99 -2.18
C ASP A 208 -7.06 -30.68 -2.46
N GLU A 209 -8.08 -30.34 -1.67
CA GLU A 209 -8.83 -29.10 -1.81
C GLU A 209 -8.00 -27.88 -1.41
N THR A 210 -7.16 -28.00 -0.40
CA THR A 210 -6.20 -26.96 -0.01
C THR A 210 -5.21 -26.68 -1.15
N ILE A 211 -4.69 -27.73 -1.76
CA ILE A 211 -3.79 -27.61 -2.92
C ILE A 211 -4.52 -26.94 -4.10
N ASP A 212 -5.74 -27.35 -4.42
CA ASP A 212 -6.53 -26.75 -5.49
C ASP A 212 -6.82 -25.26 -5.23
N LEU A 213 -7.19 -24.90 -3.98
CA LEU A 213 -7.39 -23.51 -3.58
C LEU A 213 -6.12 -22.68 -3.75
N LEU A 214 -4.96 -23.17 -3.28
CA LEU A 214 -3.69 -22.45 -3.38
C LEU A 214 -3.29 -22.17 -4.82
N PHE A 215 -3.42 -23.15 -5.71
CA PHE A 215 -3.01 -22.99 -7.11
C PHE A 215 -4.01 -22.21 -7.97
N ASN A 216 -5.27 -22.19 -7.60
CA ASN A 216 -6.33 -21.56 -8.37
C ASN A 216 -6.96 -20.34 -7.73
N LEU A 217 -6.41 -19.84 -6.59
CA LEU A 217 -7.01 -18.79 -5.79
C LEU A 217 -7.30 -17.51 -6.60
N GLU A 218 -6.38 -17.09 -7.47
CA GLU A 218 -6.57 -15.92 -8.34
C GLU A 218 -7.77 -16.08 -9.28
N GLU A 219 -7.91 -17.24 -9.89
CA GLU A 219 -9.05 -17.53 -10.78
C GLU A 219 -10.36 -17.65 -10.00
N LEU A 220 -10.33 -18.30 -8.84
CA LEU A 220 -11.47 -18.43 -7.96
C LEU A 220 -11.91 -17.10 -7.36
N SER A 221 -10.99 -16.19 -7.10
CA SER A 221 -11.28 -14.85 -6.56
C SER A 221 -12.13 -13.99 -7.49
N LYS A 222 -12.21 -14.29 -8.78
CA LYS A 222 -13.02 -13.53 -9.74
C LYS A 222 -14.53 -13.56 -9.47
N VAL A 223 -15.01 -14.52 -8.68
CA VAL A 223 -16.43 -14.61 -8.29
C VAL A 223 -16.73 -13.87 -6.98
N VAL A 224 -15.69 -13.44 -6.28
CA VAL A 224 -15.81 -12.71 -5.02
C VAL A 224 -16.06 -11.23 -5.30
N PRO A 225 -16.90 -10.53 -4.52
CA PRO A 225 -17.04 -9.09 -4.64
C PRO A 225 -15.68 -8.39 -4.50
N PRO A 226 -15.41 -7.35 -5.31
CA PRO A 226 -14.18 -6.59 -5.16
C PRO A 226 -14.15 -5.86 -3.82
N PRO A 227 -12.96 -5.45 -3.34
CA PRO A 227 -12.86 -4.61 -2.14
C PRO A 227 -13.70 -3.35 -2.26
N GLU A 228 -14.42 -3.00 -1.20
CA GLU A 228 -15.31 -1.85 -1.16
C GLU A 228 -14.98 -0.90 0.00
N ILE A 229 -15.30 0.38 -0.19
CA ILE A 229 -15.16 1.40 0.86
C ILE A 229 -16.57 1.91 1.18
N LYS A 230 -16.94 1.87 2.46
CA LYS A 230 -18.10 2.58 2.97
C LYS A 230 -17.70 3.94 3.48
N THR A 231 -18.47 4.95 3.12
CA THR A 231 -18.25 6.32 3.56
C THR A 231 -19.28 6.72 4.62
N LYS A 232 -18.98 7.76 5.38
CA LYS A 232 -19.87 8.26 6.45
C LYS A 232 -21.24 8.79 5.94
N GLN A 233 -21.48 8.80 4.64
CA GLN A 233 -22.74 9.28 4.04
C GLN A 233 -23.64 8.15 3.54
N ASP A 234 -23.22 6.89 3.69
CA ASP A 234 -23.97 5.70 3.25
C ASP A 234 -24.82 5.08 4.41
#